data_7f8120c1a6e738a9fe9cbd6a653b5c35
#
_entry.id   7f8120c1a6e738a9fe9cbd6a653b5c35
#
_cell.length_a   1.000
_cell.length_b   1.000
_cell.length_c   1.000
_cell.angle_alpha   90.00
_cell.angle_beta   90.00
_cell.angle_gamma   90.00
#
_symmetry.space_group_name_H-M   'P 1'
#
loop_
_entity.id
_entity.type
_entity.pdbx_description
1 polymer ?
#
loop_
_entity_poly.entity_id
_entity_poly.type
_entity_poly.pdbx_seq_one_letter_code
_entity_poly.pdbx_strand_id
1 'polypeptide(L)'
;MIRHIVLTKCKPDTSQQRIEEIFAGLEQLVENLDGAQAFTGAPSTSPENLERGYTHGFVIDFDSWAALKTYAEHPEHKALGALLVANAVNGIDGILVIDLDV
;
A
#
# COMPACT_ATOMS: atom_id res chain seq x y z
N MET A 1 5.65 -16.57 -6.33
CA MET A 1 4.69 -15.50 -6.03
C MET A 1 5.43 -14.37 -5.35
N ILE A 2 5.13 -13.14 -5.73
CA ILE A 2 5.77 -11.97 -5.13
C ILE A 2 4.80 -11.32 -4.14
N ARG A 3 5.18 -11.25 -2.88
CA ARG A 3 4.39 -10.61 -1.84
C ARG A 3 4.88 -9.17 -1.67
N HIS A 4 4.05 -8.24 -2.09
CA HIS A 4 4.30 -6.80 -2.05
C HIS A 4 3.72 -6.23 -0.76
N ILE A 5 4.60 -5.72 0.12
CA ILE A 5 4.21 -5.21 1.43
C ILE A 5 4.55 -3.72 1.48
N VAL A 6 3.55 -2.92 1.80
CA VAL A 6 3.72 -1.47 1.95
C VAL A 6 3.28 -1.05 3.33
N LEU A 7 4.13 -0.33 4.04
CA LEU A 7 3.81 0.28 5.33
C LEU A 7 3.89 1.78 5.20
N THR A 8 2.98 2.49 5.86
CA THR A 8 2.93 3.95 5.75
C THR A 8 2.81 4.62 7.13
N LYS A 9 3.60 5.68 7.30
CA LYS A 9 3.49 6.59 8.44
C LYS A 9 2.51 7.68 8.04
N CYS A 10 1.24 7.52 8.37
CA CYS A 10 0.23 8.50 8.04
C CYS A 10 0.39 9.76 8.89
N LYS A 11 0.18 10.93 8.27
CA LYS A 11 0.19 12.20 9.01
C LYS A 11 -0.90 12.20 10.07
N PRO A 12 -0.65 12.78 11.25
CA PRO A 12 -1.65 12.80 12.34
C PRO A 12 -2.97 13.45 11.96
N ASP A 13 -2.95 14.41 11.02
CA ASP A 13 -4.14 15.11 10.56
C ASP A 13 -4.84 14.43 9.37
N THR A 14 -4.29 13.32 8.85
CA THR A 14 -4.96 12.55 7.81
C THR A 14 -6.07 11.73 8.46
N SER A 15 -7.29 11.88 7.95
CA SER A 15 -8.44 11.14 8.47
C SER A 15 -8.36 9.66 8.10
N GLN A 16 -8.94 8.81 8.95
CA GLN A 16 -9.08 7.39 8.66
C GLN A 16 -9.87 7.18 7.36
N GLN A 17 -10.89 8.00 7.12
CA GLN A 17 -11.68 7.94 5.89
C GLN A 17 -10.83 8.17 4.64
N ARG A 18 -9.89 9.13 4.69
CA ARG A 18 -9.01 9.40 3.56
C ARG A 18 -8.12 8.19 3.24
N ILE A 19 -7.57 7.55 4.27
CA ILE A 19 -6.74 6.37 4.08
C ILE A 19 -7.56 5.21 3.51
N GLU A 20 -8.77 5.01 4.01
CA GLU A 20 -9.68 3.99 3.50
C GLU A 20 -10.04 4.21 2.02
N GLU A 21 -10.23 5.46 1.62
CA GLU A 21 -10.49 5.81 0.22
C GLU A 21 -9.31 5.44 -0.69
N ILE A 22 -8.08 5.74 -0.25
CA ILE A 22 -6.87 5.40 -1.00
C ILE A 22 -6.74 3.87 -1.12
N PHE A 23 -6.91 3.17 -0.02
CA PHE A 23 -6.81 1.71 0.01
C PHE A 23 -7.91 1.05 -0.83
N ALA A 24 -9.14 1.58 -0.79
CA ALA A 24 -10.22 1.09 -1.63
C ALA A 24 -9.93 1.25 -3.12
N GLY A 25 -9.30 2.35 -3.50
CA GLY A 25 -8.86 2.58 -4.87
C GLY A 25 -7.81 1.57 -5.32
N LEU A 26 -6.84 1.28 -4.45
CA LEU A 26 -5.81 0.26 -4.72
C LEU A 26 -6.41 -1.14 -4.83
N GLU A 27 -7.34 -1.48 -3.94
CA GLU A 27 -8.05 -2.76 -3.98
C GLU A 27 -8.80 -2.94 -5.29
N GLN A 28 -9.51 -1.91 -5.73
CA GLN A 28 -10.24 -1.94 -7.00
C GLN A 28 -9.30 -2.11 -8.19
N LEU A 29 -8.16 -1.44 -8.18
CA LEU A 29 -7.14 -1.60 -9.21
C LEU A 29 -6.63 -3.04 -9.26
N VAL A 30 -6.32 -3.63 -8.11
CA VAL A 30 -5.84 -5.02 -8.00
C VAL A 30 -6.87 -5.99 -8.57
N GLU A 31 -8.16 -5.78 -8.31
CA GLU A 31 -9.23 -6.63 -8.82
C GLU A 31 -9.32 -6.61 -10.35
N ASN A 32 -8.83 -5.56 -10.99
CA ASN A 32 -8.89 -5.38 -12.44
C ASN A 32 -7.59 -5.68 -13.17
N LEU A 33 -6.55 -6.15 -12.47
CA LEU A 33 -5.26 -6.47 -13.07
C LEU A 33 -5.00 -7.98 -13.07
N ASP A 34 -4.63 -8.49 -14.24
CA ASP A 34 -4.19 -9.88 -14.36
C ASP A 34 -2.90 -10.09 -13.59
N GLY A 35 -2.83 -11.21 -12.87
CA GLY A 35 -1.64 -11.57 -12.10
C GLY A 35 -1.53 -10.87 -10.74
N ALA A 36 -2.42 -9.93 -10.43
CA ALA A 36 -2.54 -9.33 -9.12
C ALA A 36 -3.64 -10.07 -8.34
N GLN A 37 -3.32 -10.49 -7.12
CA GLN A 37 -4.26 -11.24 -6.28
C GLN A 37 -4.84 -10.33 -5.19
N ALA A 38 -5.42 -10.91 -4.18
CA ALA A 38 -6.15 -10.18 -3.16
C ALA A 38 -5.34 -9.04 -2.51
N PHE A 39 -5.97 -7.90 -2.36
CA PHE A 39 -5.47 -6.77 -1.58
C PHE A 39 -5.97 -6.92 -0.14
N THR A 40 -5.06 -6.74 0.82
CA THR A 40 -5.41 -6.67 2.24
C THR A 40 -4.74 -5.45 2.84
N GLY A 41 -5.53 -4.52 3.35
CA GLY A 41 -5.00 -3.30 3.96
C GLY A 41 -5.79 -2.91 5.19
N ALA A 42 -5.10 -2.42 6.22
CA ALA A 42 -5.72 -2.07 7.48
C ALA A 42 -4.79 -1.20 8.34
N PRO A 43 -5.31 -0.52 9.37
CA PRO A 43 -4.46 0.07 10.39
C PRO A 43 -3.83 -1.02 11.26
N SER A 44 -2.68 -0.69 11.85
CA SER A 44 -2.07 -1.59 12.84
C SER A 44 -2.92 -1.63 14.10
N THR A 45 -3.09 -2.85 14.62
CA THR A 45 -3.73 -3.09 15.92
C THR A 45 -2.81 -3.90 16.83
N SER A 46 -1.50 -3.86 16.57
CA SER A 46 -0.54 -4.63 17.34
C SER A 46 -0.50 -4.18 18.82
N PRO A 47 -0.56 -5.11 19.76
CA PRO A 47 -0.43 -4.77 21.18
C PRO A 47 1.02 -4.52 21.62
N GLU A 48 2.00 -4.79 20.76
CA GLU A 48 3.42 -4.64 21.10
C GLU A 48 3.91 -3.20 21.09
N ASN A 49 3.20 -2.31 20.38
CA ASN A 49 3.58 -0.89 20.22
C ASN A 49 4.97 -0.72 19.60
N LEU A 50 5.28 -1.54 18.61
CA LEU A 50 6.56 -1.53 17.89
C LEU A 50 6.41 -1.06 16.45
N GLU A 51 5.35 -0.34 16.12
CA GLU A 51 5.06 0.11 14.75
C GLU A 51 6.05 1.14 14.23
N ARG A 52 6.80 1.79 15.09
CA ARG A 52 7.79 2.83 14.70
C ARG A 52 7.18 3.97 13.87
N GLY A 53 5.88 4.25 14.11
CA GLY A 53 5.14 5.28 13.38
C GLY A 53 4.41 4.79 12.13
N TYR A 54 4.62 3.55 11.71
CA TYR A 54 3.90 2.96 10.56
C TYR A 54 2.52 2.52 11.03
N THR A 55 1.54 3.40 10.84
CA THR A 55 0.19 3.22 11.38
C THR A 55 -0.69 2.31 10.54
N HIS A 56 -0.37 2.17 9.25
CA HIS A 56 -1.18 1.44 8.29
C HIS A 56 -0.28 0.62 7.36
N GLY A 57 -0.83 -0.45 6.81
CA GLY A 57 -0.13 -1.24 5.82
C GLY A 57 -1.08 -1.96 4.89
N PHE A 58 -0.56 -2.40 3.74
CA PHE A 58 -1.29 -3.28 2.87
C PHE A 58 -0.35 -4.31 2.23
N VAL A 59 -0.94 -5.40 1.79
CA VAL A 59 -0.25 -6.53 1.15
C VAL A 59 -0.98 -6.91 -0.11
N ILE A 60 -0.23 -7.10 -1.20
CA ILE A 60 -0.75 -7.62 -2.46
C ILE A 60 0.17 -8.76 -2.91
N ASP A 61 -0.40 -9.88 -3.33
CA ASP A 61 0.36 -10.96 -3.94
C ASP A 61 0.28 -10.85 -5.46
N PHE A 62 1.43 -10.94 -6.12
CA PHE A 62 1.53 -10.95 -7.58
C PHE A 62 2.07 -12.31 -8.04
N ASP A 63 1.57 -12.80 -9.18
CA ASP A 63 1.99 -14.08 -9.75
C ASP A 63 3.45 -14.05 -10.21
N SER A 64 3.96 -12.85 -10.58
CA SER A 64 5.28 -12.69 -11.16
C SER A 64 5.79 -11.26 -10.98
N TRP A 65 7.09 -11.06 -11.19
CA TRP A 65 7.69 -9.72 -11.26
C TRP A 65 7.08 -8.87 -12.38
N ALA A 66 6.71 -9.51 -13.50
CA ALA A 66 6.07 -8.80 -14.62
C ALA A 66 4.71 -8.24 -14.22
N ALA A 67 3.93 -8.99 -13.45
CA ALA A 67 2.64 -8.52 -12.95
C ALA A 67 2.80 -7.35 -11.98
N LEU A 68 3.78 -7.41 -11.08
CA LEU A 68 4.10 -6.30 -10.18
C LEU A 68 4.50 -5.04 -10.97
N LYS A 69 5.31 -5.21 -12.01
CA LYS A 69 5.73 -4.10 -12.87
C LYS A 69 4.54 -3.43 -13.56
N THR A 70 3.62 -4.22 -14.09
CA THR A 70 2.40 -3.72 -14.72
C THR A 70 1.58 -2.88 -13.73
N TYR A 71 1.43 -3.36 -12.51
CA TYR A 71 0.77 -2.63 -11.43
C TYR A 71 1.50 -1.31 -11.13
N ALA A 72 2.82 -1.38 -10.91
CA ALA A 72 3.62 -0.22 -10.54
C ALA A 72 3.59 0.90 -11.59
N GLU A 73 3.54 0.54 -12.86
CA GLU A 73 3.54 1.48 -13.98
C GLU A 73 2.12 1.96 -14.36
N HIS A 74 1.09 1.37 -13.79
CA HIS A 74 -0.29 1.72 -14.11
C HIS A 74 -0.61 3.16 -13.68
N PRO A 75 -1.26 3.98 -14.56
CA PRO A 75 -1.58 5.37 -14.22
C PRO A 75 -2.39 5.54 -12.93
N GLU A 76 -3.33 4.62 -12.65
CA GLU A 76 -4.12 4.67 -11.42
C GLU A 76 -3.27 4.39 -10.18
N HIS A 77 -2.30 3.46 -10.29
CA HIS A 77 -1.36 3.22 -9.19
C HIS A 77 -0.54 4.47 -8.91
N LYS A 78 -0.04 5.14 -9.95
CA LYS A 78 0.76 6.37 -9.79
C LYS A 78 -0.05 7.47 -9.13
N ALA A 79 -1.31 7.63 -9.50
CA ALA A 79 -2.20 8.63 -8.91
C ALA A 79 -2.49 8.34 -7.42
N LEU A 80 -2.82 7.08 -7.11
CA LEU A 80 -3.10 6.66 -5.73
C LEU A 80 -1.83 6.71 -4.87
N GLY A 81 -0.69 6.34 -5.45
CA GLY A 81 0.61 6.45 -4.78
C GLY A 81 0.96 7.89 -4.43
N ALA A 82 0.68 8.83 -5.33
CA ALA A 82 0.89 10.25 -5.06
C ALA A 82 0.02 10.74 -3.91
N LEU A 83 -1.23 10.27 -3.82
CA LEU A 83 -2.11 10.59 -2.68
C LEU A 83 -1.57 9.99 -1.38
N LEU A 84 -1.05 8.77 -1.42
CA LEU A 84 -0.47 8.14 -0.25
C LEU A 84 0.75 8.92 0.24
N VAL A 85 1.65 9.31 -0.67
CA VAL A 85 2.83 10.13 -0.36
C VAL A 85 2.41 11.46 0.24
N ALA A 86 1.38 12.12 -0.31
CA ALA A 86 0.89 13.41 0.19
C ALA A 86 0.35 13.32 1.62
N ASN A 87 -0.10 12.14 2.04
CA ASN A 87 -0.65 11.89 3.38
C ASN A 87 0.32 11.15 4.31
N ALA A 88 1.58 10.99 3.90
CA ALA A 88 2.61 10.34 4.70
C ALA A 88 3.54 11.35 5.35
N VAL A 89 4.00 11.04 6.56
CA VAL A 89 5.00 11.86 7.27
C VAL A 89 6.28 11.89 6.45
N ASN A 90 6.78 13.08 6.16
CA ASN A 90 7.97 13.30 5.31
C ASN A 90 7.82 12.75 3.89
N GLY A 91 6.59 12.64 3.38
CA GLY A 91 6.35 12.20 2.02
C GLY A 91 6.80 10.77 1.77
N ILE A 92 7.59 10.56 0.72
CA ILE A 92 8.06 9.21 0.34
C ILE A 92 8.88 8.54 1.46
N ASP A 93 9.56 9.30 2.30
CA ASP A 93 10.34 8.74 3.41
C ASP A 93 9.44 8.10 4.48
N GLY A 94 8.16 8.41 4.49
CA GLY A 94 7.18 7.80 5.37
C GLY A 94 6.56 6.54 4.83
N ILE A 95 7.02 6.05 3.67
CA ILE A 95 6.51 4.84 3.04
C ILE A 95 7.64 3.82 2.93
N LEU A 96 7.38 2.60 3.36
CA LEU A 96 8.31 1.49 3.30
C LEU A 96 7.72 0.41 2.41
N VAL A 97 8.49 -0.02 1.42
CA VAL A 97 8.06 -1.07 0.48
C VAL A 97 9.08 -2.19 0.51
N ILE A 98 8.61 -3.40 0.72
CA ILE A 98 9.43 -4.61 0.55
C ILE A 98 8.66 -5.62 -0.30
N ASP A 99 9.41 -6.37 -1.09
CA ASP A 99 8.87 -7.42 -1.94
C ASP A 99 9.58 -8.73 -1.63
N LEU A 100 8.80 -9.74 -1.27
CA LEU A 100 9.30 -11.05 -0.90
C LEU A 100 8.91 -12.07 -1.95
N ASP A 101 9.87 -12.87 -2.40
CA ASP A 101 9.58 -14.04 -3.25
C ASP A 101 9.25 -15.21 -2.33
N VAL A 102 8.02 -15.64 -2.37
CA VAL A 102 7.49 -16.67 -1.46
C VAL A 102 6.92 -17.87 -2.20
#